data_caedcfbaf1a758de3f9d32fe0b0fd5cf
#
_entry.id   caedcfbaf1a758de3f9d32fe0b0fd5cf
#
_cell.length_a   1.000
_cell.length_b   1.000
_cell.length_c   1.000
_cell.angle_alpha   90.00
_cell.angle_beta   90.00
_cell.angle_gamma   90.00
#
_symmetry.space_group_name_H-M   'P 1'
#
loop_
_entity.id
_entity.type
_entity.pdbx_description
1 polymer ?
#
loop_
_entity_poly.entity_id
_entity_poly.type
_entity_poly.pdbx_seq_one_letter_code
_entity_poly.pdbx_strand_id
1 'polypeptide(L)'
;MPVPALWQVFGSRNSGLEENSMKERFLEVSADADQKQNQRFDMWLSGESIPFTDDNATAAYRERVTLIKDAIQLKKPSSRIPICPSAGFFPVQYAGVSMYDAMYDYEVLTRAWEKYCHDFTPDAYNAPTTIVPGKPLEILDFQLCKWPGQGVSKQQEYQYVEKEYMKADEYQDLIDDPTGYFM
;
A
#
# COMPACT_ATOMS: atom_id res chain seq x y z
N MET A 1 8.78 -0.93 22.53
CA MET A 1 9.64 -0.57 21.35
C MET A 1 8.88 0.46 20.53
N PRO A 2 9.53 1.50 20.01
CA PRO A 2 8.80 2.51 19.24
C PRO A 2 8.26 1.91 17.95
N VAL A 3 7.08 2.35 17.53
CA VAL A 3 6.46 1.98 16.25
C VAL A 3 7.41 2.38 15.12
N PRO A 4 7.63 1.54 14.10
CA PRO A 4 8.48 1.91 12.97
C PRO A 4 8.04 3.23 12.34
N ALA A 5 9.00 4.11 12.04
CA ALA A 5 8.77 5.48 11.58
C ALA A 5 7.82 5.61 10.37
N LEU A 6 7.78 4.62 9.49
CA LEU A 6 6.87 4.60 8.33
C LEU A 6 5.38 4.51 8.69
N TRP A 7 5.04 3.92 9.83
CA TRP A 7 3.65 3.79 10.26
C TRP A 7 3.05 5.12 10.74
N GLN A 8 3.86 5.99 11.31
CA GLN A 8 3.41 7.31 11.80
C GLN A 8 2.96 8.24 10.67
N VAL A 9 3.48 8.05 9.43
CA VAL A 9 3.08 8.84 8.27
C VAL A 9 1.62 8.61 7.87
N PHE A 10 1.10 7.41 8.12
CA PHE A 10 -0.28 7.05 7.75
C PHE A 10 -1.30 7.29 8.89
N GLY A 11 -0.85 7.44 10.13
CA GLY A 11 -1.71 7.59 11.31
C GLY A 11 -2.01 9.04 11.73
N SER A 12 -1.24 10.03 11.25
CA SER A 12 -1.46 11.43 11.63
C SER A 12 -2.30 12.18 10.61
N ARG A 13 -3.54 12.49 10.96
CA ARG A 13 -4.33 13.53 10.30
C ARG A 13 -3.68 14.89 10.60
N ASN A 14 -2.68 15.30 9.83
CA ASN A 14 -2.17 16.67 9.90
C ASN A 14 -2.40 17.40 8.57
N SER A 15 -3.20 18.43 8.72
CA SER A 15 -3.44 19.69 7.99
C SER A 15 -2.91 19.81 6.56
N GLY A 16 -3.80 20.16 5.64
CA GLY A 16 -3.58 20.43 4.21
C GLY A 16 -2.52 21.49 3.86
N LEU A 17 -1.82 22.07 4.83
CA LEU A 17 -0.70 22.99 4.62
C LEU A 17 0.62 22.27 4.34
N GLU A 18 0.86 21.12 4.97
CA GLU A 18 2.07 20.30 4.75
C GLU A 18 1.98 19.49 3.44
N GLU A 19 0.79 19.07 3.07
CA GLU A 19 0.53 18.34 1.84
C GLU A 19 0.75 19.21 0.59
N ASN A 20 0.44 20.49 0.65
CA ASN A 20 0.72 21.48 -0.40
C ASN A 20 2.23 21.76 -0.53
N SER A 21 2.94 21.89 0.57
CA SER A 21 4.41 22.08 0.56
C SER A 21 5.16 20.91 -0.09
N MET A 22 4.72 19.66 0.16
CA MET A 22 5.30 18.49 -0.50
C MET A 22 4.98 18.45 -1.99
N LYS A 23 3.75 18.78 -2.39
CA LYS A 23 3.35 18.82 -3.81
C LYS A 23 4.12 19.89 -4.58
N GLU A 24 4.29 21.08 -4.02
CA GLU A 24 5.06 22.17 -4.65
C GLU A 24 6.53 21.78 -4.83
N ARG A 25 7.17 21.14 -3.86
CA ARG A 25 8.53 20.62 -3.97
C ARG A 25 8.69 19.55 -5.07
N PHE A 26 7.70 18.69 -5.26
CA PHE A 26 7.74 17.70 -6.35
C PHE A 26 7.62 18.35 -7.74
N LEU A 27 7.00 19.52 -7.86
CA LEU A 27 6.84 20.25 -9.12
C LEU A 27 8.10 21.04 -9.53
N GLU A 28 8.97 21.39 -8.58
CA GLU A 28 10.24 22.10 -8.82
C GLU A 28 11.41 21.20 -9.23
N VAL A 29 11.20 19.89 -9.33
CA VAL A 29 12.26 18.93 -9.67
C VAL A 29 12.71 19.11 -11.14
N SER A 30 14.04 19.21 -11.33
CA SER A 30 14.74 19.41 -12.60
C SER A 30 14.21 18.62 -13.81
N ALA A 31 14.39 19.17 -15.02
CA ALA A 31 14.02 18.50 -16.27
C ALA A 31 14.93 17.30 -16.61
N ASP A 32 16.14 17.23 -16.06
CA ASP A 32 17.04 16.10 -16.24
C ASP A 32 16.60 14.87 -15.42
N ALA A 33 16.49 13.71 -16.07
CA ALA A 33 15.96 12.50 -15.45
C ALA A 33 16.84 11.97 -14.31
N ASP A 34 18.16 12.00 -14.49
CA ASP A 34 19.11 11.51 -13.47
C ASP A 34 19.16 12.46 -12.28
N GLN A 35 19.15 13.77 -12.55
CA GLN A 35 19.11 14.79 -11.52
C GLN A 35 17.80 14.71 -10.72
N LYS A 36 16.66 14.52 -11.40
CA LYS A 36 15.35 14.29 -10.76
C LYS A 36 15.37 13.07 -9.85
N GLN A 37 15.96 11.97 -10.31
CA GLN A 37 16.05 10.75 -9.53
C GLN A 37 16.87 10.98 -8.26
N ASN A 38 18.05 11.62 -8.37
CA ASN A 38 18.91 11.91 -7.23
C ASN A 38 18.22 12.84 -6.23
N GLN A 39 17.58 13.91 -6.70
CA GLN A 39 16.82 14.83 -5.83
C GLN A 39 15.71 14.11 -5.07
N ARG A 40 14.97 13.18 -5.70
CA ARG A 40 13.94 12.36 -5.04
C ARG A 40 14.56 11.47 -3.96
N PHE A 41 15.71 10.86 -4.22
CA PHE A 41 16.41 10.06 -3.21
C PHE A 41 16.91 10.90 -2.05
N ASP A 42 17.41 12.12 -2.31
CA ASP A 42 17.85 13.02 -1.26
C ASP A 42 16.67 13.46 -0.38
N MET A 43 15.52 13.78 -0.98
CA MET A 43 14.29 14.07 -0.24
C MET A 43 13.86 12.87 0.61
N TRP A 44 13.91 11.67 0.06
CA TRP A 44 13.58 10.44 0.78
C TRP A 44 14.51 10.23 1.97
N LEU A 45 15.82 10.35 1.76
CA LEU A 45 16.83 10.18 2.82
C LEU A 45 16.76 11.27 3.91
N SER A 46 16.31 12.48 3.56
CA SER A 46 16.15 13.56 4.55
C SER A 46 15.10 13.23 5.61
N GLY A 47 13.99 12.61 5.21
CA GLY A 47 12.84 12.39 6.08
C GLY A 47 12.22 13.68 6.62
N GLU A 48 12.43 14.82 5.95
CA GLU A 48 12.15 16.17 6.46
C GLU A 48 10.70 16.40 6.91
N SER A 49 9.74 15.72 6.28
CA SER A 49 8.32 15.87 6.62
C SER A 49 7.79 14.76 7.54
N ILE A 50 8.67 13.91 8.08
CA ILE A 50 8.27 12.77 8.90
C ILE A 50 8.46 13.12 10.37
N PRO A 51 7.40 13.12 11.19
CA PRO A 51 7.50 13.34 12.62
C PRO A 51 8.06 12.09 13.33
N PHE A 52 9.37 11.91 13.29
CA PHE A 52 10.01 10.81 14.00
C PHE A 52 9.84 10.93 15.51
N THR A 53 9.62 9.79 16.18
CA THR A 53 9.47 9.76 17.66
C THR A 53 10.77 10.06 18.37
N ASP A 54 11.90 9.61 17.81
CA ASP A 54 13.24 9.73 18.39
C ASP A 54 14.34 9.55 17.33
N ASP A 55 15.58 9.73 17.75
CA ASP A 55 16.76 9.58 16.88
C ASP A 55 16.94 8.15 16.37
N ASN A 56 16.51 7.12 17.13
CA ASN A 56 16.59 5.73 16.70
C ASN A 56 15.64 5.47 15.55
N ALA A 57 14.41 6.02 15.61
CA ALA A 57 13.43 5.93 14.53
C ALA A 57 13.97 6.62 13.25
N THR A 58 14.61 7.78 13.41
CA THR A 58 15.25 8.49 12.29
C THR A 58 16.39 7.67 11.68
N ALA A 59 17.24 7.08 12.49
CA ALA A 59 18.35 6.25 12.02
C ALA A 59 17.85 4.99 11.30
N ALA A 60 16.86 4.31 11.87
CA ALA A 60 16.25 3.12 11.28
C ALA A 60 15.55 3.42 9.95
N TYR A 61 14.92 4.58 9.82
CA TYR A 61 14.32 5.04 8.57
C TYR A 61 15.39 5.23 7.49
N ARG A 62 16.46 5.98 7.81
CA ARG A 62 17.55 6.26 6.86
C ARG A 62 18.27 4.99 6.42
N GLU A 63 18.49 4.04 7.32
CA GLU A 63 19.07 2.74 6.98
C GLU A 63 18.20 2.00 5.94
N ARG A 64 16.89 1.90 6.17
CA ARG A 64 15.96 1.23 5.26
C ARG A 64 15.84 1.92 3.91
N VAL A 65 15.72 3.26 3.91
CA VAL A 65 15.67 4.03 2.66
C VAL A 65 16.96 3.89 1.88
N THR A 66 18.12 3.89 2.53
CA THR A 66 19.42 3.67 1.88
C THR A 66 19.46 2.28 1.24
N LEU A 67 19.04 1.26 1.96
CA LEU A 67 19.01 -0.11 1.47
C LEU A 67 18.13 -0.25 0.21
N ILE A 68 16.93 0.32 0.23
CA ILE A 68 16.00 0.32 -0.90
C ILE A 68 16.57 1.12 -2.08
N LYS A 69 17.10 2.31 -1.83
CA LYS A 69 17.75 3.16 -2.84
C LYS A 69 18.89 2.43 -3.54
N ASP A 70 19.78 1.80 -2.77
CA ASP A 70 20.93 1.08 -3.31
C ASP A 70 20.49 -0.11 -4.18
N ALA A 71 19.41 -0.80 -3.79
CA ALA A 71 18.81 -1.86 -4.59
C ALA A 71 18.21 -1.33 -5.90
N ILE A 72 17.50 -0.19 -5.87
CA ILE A 72 16.93 0.44 -7.07
C ILE A 72 18.02 0.91 -8.03
N GLN A 73 19.08 1.51 -7.51
CA GLN A 73 20.15 2.07 -8.31
C GLN A 73 21.16 1.03 -8.83
N LEU A 74 21.13 -0.20 -8.33
CA LEU A 74 22.08 -1.29 -8.67
C LEU A 74 23.55 -0.91 -8.57
N LYS A 75 23.89 0.11 -7.77
CA LYS A 75 25.23 0.67 -7.70
C LYS A 75 26.20 -0.13 -6.84
N LYS A 76 25.66 -0.89 -5.91
CA LYS A 76 26.46 -1.63 -4.92
C LYS A 76 25.66 -2.78 -4.36
N PRO A 77 26.25 -3.95 -4.14
CA PRO A 77 25.56 -4.97 -3.35
C PRO A 77 25.35 -4.38 -1.95
N SER A 78 24.09 -4.29 -1.57
CA SER A 78 23.72 -3.94 -0.20
C SER A 78 24.15 -5.05 0.76
N SER A 79 24.28 -4.72 2.04
CA SER A 79 24.61 -5.70 3.09
C SER A 79 23.62 -6.88 3.13
N ARG A 80 22.39 -6.64 2.68
CA ARG A 80 21.30 -7.61 2.55
C ARG A 80 20.27 -7.14 1.52
N ILE A 81 19.40 -8.03 1.12
CA ILE A 81 18.27 -7.71 0.24
C ILE A 81 17.18 -6.99 1.05
N PRO A 82 16.60 -5.86 0.56
CA PRO A 82 15.47 -5.23 1.21
C PRO A 82 14.24 -6.14 1.18
N ILE A 83 13.54 -6.22 2.30
CA ILE A 83 12.32 -7.00 2.46
C ILE A 83 11.11 -6.07 2.37
N CYS A 84 10.39 -6.16 1.25
CA CYS A 84 9.22 -5.32 0.94
C CYS A 84 8.02 -6.23 0.60
N PRO A 85 7.42 -6.92 1.58
CA PRO A 85 6.40 -7.92 1.32
C PRO A 85 5.07 -7.29 0.93
N SER A 86 4.37 -7.92 -0.02
CA SER A 86 2.94 -7.70 -0.22
C SER A 86 2.17 -8.62 0.73
N ALA A 87 1.72 -8.10 1.84
CA ALA A 87 1.22 -8.92 2.94
C ALA A 87 -0.18 -9.52 2.72
N GLY A 88 -0.99 -8.95 1.81
CA GLY A 88 -2.34 -9.45 1.53
C GLY A 88 -3.20 -9.52 2.80
N PHE A 89 -3.84 -10.65 3.03
CA PHE A 89 -4.60 -10.95 4.24
C PHE A 89 -3.77 -11.52 5.39
N PHE A 90 -2.49 -11.80 5.19
CA PHE A 90 -1.63 -12.42 6.19
C PHE A 90 -1.64 -11.69 7.55
N PRO A 91 -1.57 -10.35 7.65
CA PRO A 91 -1.63 -9.65 8.93
C PRO A 91 -2.91 -9.93 9.73
N VAL A 92 -4.04 -10.08 9.05
CA VAL A 92 -5.34 -10.39 9.66
C VAL A 92 -5.33 -11.82 10.22
N GLN A 93 -4.84 -12.79 9.43
CA GLN A 93 -4.69 -14.19 9.87
C GLN A 93 -3.72 -14.30 11.04
N TYR A 94 -2.58 -13.63 10.95
CA TYR A 94 -1.55 -13.61 11.99
C TYR A 94 -2.05 -13.01 13.31
N ALA A 95 -2.90 -11.98 13.23
CA ALA A 95 -3.53 -11.38 14.40
C ALA A 95 -4.65 -12.26 15.00
N GLY A 96 -5.08 -13.31 14.31
CA GLY A 96 -6.14 -14.19 14.74
C GLY A 96 -7.55 -13.59 14.68
N VAL A 97 -7.74 -12.54 13.86
CA VAL A 97 -9.03 -11.91 13.64
C VAL A 97 -9.72 -12.42 12.36
N SER A 98 -11.05 -12.27 12.28
CA SER A 98 -11.76 -12.73 11.09
C SER A 98 -11.55 -11.78 9.90
N MET A 99 -11.58 -12.31 8.69
CA MET A 99 -11.54 -11.49 7.47
C MET A 99 -12.72 -10.52 7.41
N TYR A 100 -13.89 -10.97 7.88
CA TYR A 100 -15.09 -10.13 7.99
C TYR A 100 -14.83 -8.91 8.90
N ASP A 101 -14.33 -9.13 10.11
CA ASP A 101 -14.09 -8.02 11.04
C ASP A 101 -13.08 -7.03 10.47
N ALA A 102 -12.01 -7.51 9.83
CA ALA A 102 -11.03 -6.66 9.17
C ALA A 102 -11.60 -5.82 8.01
N MET A 103 -12.62 -6.34 7.30
CA MET A 103 -13.28 -5.60 6.21
C MET A 103 -14.33 -4.59 6.67
N TYR A 104 -14.87 -4.76 7.87
CA TYR A 104 -15.98 -3.94 8.38
C TYR A 104 -15.62 -3.06 9.57
N ASP A 105 -14.46 -3.27 10.18
CA ASP A 105 -13.94 -2.51 11.31
C ASP A 105 -12.49 -2.09 11.07
N TYR A 106 -12.30 -0.79 10.79
CA TYR A 106 -10.98 -0.22 10.54
C TYR A 106 -10.04 -0.29 11.74
N GLU A 107 -10.55 -0.28 12.97
CA GLU A 107 -9.70 -0.39 14.16
C GLU A 107 -9.16 -1.82 14.30
N VAL A 108 -9.96 -2.83 13.97
CA VAL A 108 -9.53 -4.23 13.93
C VAL A 108 -8.44 -4.41 12.89
N LEU A 109 -8.66 -3.89 11.68
CA LEU A 109 -7.67 -3.93 10.60
C LEU A 109 -6.37 -3.22 10.98
N THR A 110 -6.47 -2.03 11.57
CA THR A 110 -5.32 -1.23 12.02
C THR A 110 -4.49 -2.00 13.06
N ARG A 111 -5.11 -2.54 14.10
CA ARG A 111 -4.41 -3.33 15.12
C ARG A 111 -3.74 -4.58 14.56
N ALA A 112 -4.38 -5.26 13.61
CA ALA A 112 -3.79 -6.42 12.96
C ALA A 112 -2.54 -6.03 12.16
N TRP A 113 -2.60 -4.90 11.45
CA TRP A 113 -1.49 -4.38 10.67
C TRP A 113 -0.34 -3.88 11.56
N GLU A 114 -0.64 -3.16 12.63
CA GLU A 114 0.34 -2.73 13.63
C GLU A 114 1.09 -3.91 14.23
N LYS A 115 0.35 -4.94 14.64
CA LYS A 115 0.95 -6.19 15.18
C LYS A 115 1.91 -6.81 14.17
N TYR A 116 1.49 -6.95 12.92
CA TYR A 116 2.34 -7.48 11.85
C TYR A 116 3.61 -6.63 11.64
N CYS A 117 3.46 -5.31 11.53
CA CYS A 117 4.58 -4.40 11.34
C CYS A 117 5.57 -4.45 12.50
N HIS A 118 5.08 -4.60 13.72
CA HIS A 118 5.90 -4.71 14.93
C HIS A 118 6.70 -6.01 14.98
N ASP A 119 6.04 -7.13 14.67
CA ASP A 119 6.62 -8.44 14.88
C ASP A 119 7.58 -8.84 13.73
N PHE A 120 7.31 -8.40 12.50
CA PHE A 120 8.11 -8.75 11.32
C PHE A 120 9.10 -7.68 10.87
N THR A 121 8.92 -6.43 11.28
CA THR A 121 9.83 -5.29 10.99
C THR A 121 10.38 -5.26 9.56
N PRO A 122 9.56 -5.35 8.49
CA PRO A 122 10.02 -5.27 7.11
C PRO A 122 10.67 -3.91 6.79
N ASP A 123 11.41 -3.85 5.68
CA ASP A 123 12.08 -2.61 5.27
C ASP A 123 11.12 -1.59 4.64
N ALA A 124 10.05 -2.07 4.03
CA ALA A 124 8.95 -1.24 3.58
C ALA A 124 7.61 -1.90 3.95
N TYR A 125 6.62 -1.07 4.22
CA TYR A 125 5.26 -1.48 4.54
C TYR A 125 4.33 -1.05 3.43
N ASN A 126 3.50 -1.98 2.98
CA ASN A 126 2.37 -1.63 2.12
C ASN A 126 1.14 -1.36 3.01
N ALA A 127 0.35 -0.37 2.63
CA ALA A 127 -0.97 -0.20 3.21
C ALA A 127 -1.84 -1.44 2.91
N PRO A 128 -2.89 -1.72 3.70
CA PRO A 128 -3.78 -2.87 3.51
C PRO A 128 -4.70 -2.72 2.28
N THR A 129 -4.13 -2.36 1.13
CA THR A 129 -4.87 -2.05 -0.10
C THR A 129 -5.60 -3.23 -0.72
N THR A 130 -5.21 -4.45 -0.37
CA THR A 130 -5.87 -5.68 -0.80
C THR A 130 -7.13 -6.01 0.01
N ILE A 131 -7.31 -5.36 1.16
CA ILE A 131 -8.46 -5.55 2.03
C ILE A 131 -9.43 -4.40 1.79
N VAL A 132 -10.27 -4.57 0.78
CA VAL A 132 -11.29 -3.58 0.42
C VAL A 132 -12.38 -3.56 1.49
N PRO A 133 -12.81 -2.39 1.97
CA PRO A 133 -13.90 -2.30 2.93
C PRO A 133 -15.20 -2.93 2.38
N GLY A 134 -15.90 -3.73 3.22
CA GLY A 134 -17.09 -4.46 2.79
C GLY A 134 -18.27 -3.56 2.46
N LYS A 135 -18.48 -2.47 3.20
CA LYS A 135 -19.61 -1.55 2.99
C LYS A 135 -19.62 -0.89 1.60
N PRO A 136 -18.53 -0.35 1.06
CA PRO A 136 -18.50 0.11 -0.33
C PRO A 136 -18.86 -0.98 -1.34
N LEU A 137 -18.42 -2.22 -1.15
CA LEU A 137 -18.76 -3.33 -2.04
C LEU A 137 -20.26 -3.64 -2.02
N GLU A 138 -20.91 -3.58 -0.84
CA GLU A 138 -22.35 -3.74 -0.70
C GLU A 138 -23.12 -2.61 -1.42
N ILE A 139 -22.71 -1.34 -1.22
CA ILE A 139 -23.37 -0.18 -1.83
C ILE A 139 -23.29 -0.22 -3.36
N LEU A 140 -22.13 -0.66 -3.88
CA LEU A 140 -21.90 -0.78 -5.32
C LEU A 140 -22.53 -2.04 -5.94
N ASP A 141 -23.16 -2.89 -5.15
CA ASP A 141 -23.64 -4.21 -5.59
C ASP A 141 -22.57 -4.96 -6.40
N PHE A 142 -21.36 -5.07 -5.82
CA PHE A 142 -20.19 -5.56 -6.52
C PHE A 142 -20.32 -7.03 -6.91
N GLN A 143 -20.28 -7.34 -8.20
CA GLN A 143 -20.63 -8.66 -8.75
C GLN A 143 -19.42 -9.55 -9.10
N LEU A 144 -18.20 -9.00 -9.11
CA LEU A 144 -17.02 -9.72 -9.60
C LEU A 144 -16.45 -10.70 -8.58
N CYS A 145 -16.75 -10.53 -7.29
CA CYS A 145 -16.30 -11.47 -6.26
C CYS A 145 -17.33 -11.61 -5.14
N LYS A 146 -17.21 -12.71 -4.42
CA LYS A 146 -17.82 -12.92 -3.12
C LYS A 146 -16.79 -12.58 -2.05
N TRP A 147 -17.22 -12.07 -0.91
CA TRP A 147 -16.34 -11.68 0.18
C TRP A 147 -16.88 -12.12 1.54
N PRO A 148 -16.08 -12.05 2.61
CA PRO A 148 -16.46 -12.48 3.95
C PRO A 148 -17.82 -11.95 4.37
N GLY A 149 -18.73 -12.88 4.69
CA GLY A 149 -20.12 -12.59 5.05
C GLY A 149 -21.07 -12.33 3.86
N GLN A 150 -20.55 -12.24 2.64
CA GLN A 150 -21.32 -12.09 1.39
C GLN A 150 -20.96 -13.20 0.41
N GLY A 151 -21.52 -14.38 0.64
CA GLY A 151 -21.35 -15.54 -0.21
C GLY A 151 -20.16 -16.44 0.10
N VAL A 152 -19.27 -16.03 1.00
CA VAL A 152 -18.22 -16.87 1.62
C VAL A 152 -18.26 -16.75 3.14
N SER A 153 -17.60 -17.67 3.85
CA SER A 153 -17.55 -17.63 5.32
C SER A 153 -16.77 -16.41 5.81
N LYS A 154 -17.02 -16.01 7.06
CA LYS A 154 -16.34 -14.86 7.67
C LYS A 154 -14.81 -15.03 7.81
N GLN A 155 -14.31 -16.24 7.70
CA GLN A 155 -12.88 -16.57 7.82
C GLN A 155 -12.18 -16.72 6.47
N GLN A 156 -12.93 -16.74 5.37
CA GLN A 156 -12.36 -16.87 4.02
C GLN A 156 -12.01 -15.50 3.43
N GLU A 157 -11.09 -15.51 2.50
CA GLU A 157 -10.76 -14.35 1.65
C GLU A 157 -11.78 -14.20 0.52
N TYR A 158 -11.50 -13.32 -0.43
CA TYR A 158 -12.32 -13.16 -1.61
C TYR A 158 -12.35 -14.42 -2.46
N GLN A 159 -13.50 -14.65 -3.09
CA GLN A 159 -13.64 -15.63 -4.16
C GLN A 159 -14.18 -14.93 -5.39
N TYR A 160 -13.42 -14.92 -6.46
CA TYR A 160 -13.89 -14.43 -7.74
C TYR A 160 -15.05 -15.28 -8.26
N VAL A 161 -16.04 -14.61 -8.86
CA VAL A 161 -17.15 -15.27 -9.53
C VAL A 161 -16.72 -15.56 -10.95
N GLU A 162 -16.37 -16.81 -11.21
CA GLU A 162 -16.05 -17.26 -12.57
C GLU A 162 -17.32 -17.34 -13.41
N LYS A 163 -17.41 -16.49 -14.41
CA LYS A 163 -18.47 -16.50 -15.43
C LYS A 163 -17.96 -15.88 -16.70
N GLU A 164 -18.67 -16.11 -17.79
CA GLU A 164 -18.45 -15.39 -19.03
C GLU A 164 -18.96 -13.95 -18.88
N TYR A 165 -18.05 -12.98 -18.88
CA TYR A 165 -18.37 -11.55 -18.75
C TYR A 165 -18.53 -10.87 -20.11
N MET A 166 -17.95 -11.45 -21.17
CA MET A 166 -18.04 -10.99 -22.54
C MET A 166 -18.37 -12.18 -23.43
N LYS A 167 -19.38 -12.05 -24.26
CA LYS A 167 -19.82 -13.11 -25.17
C LYS A 167 -18.93 -13.18 -26.38
N ALA A 168 -18.93 -14.35 -27.06
CA ALA A 168 -18.06 -14.58 -28.21
C ALA A 168 -18.30 -13.60 -29.38
N ASP A 169 -19.53 -13.14 -29.54
CA ASP A 169 -19.93 -12.17 -30.58
C ASP A 169 -19.56 -10.72 -30.26
N GLU A 170 -19.25 -10.40 -29.00
CA GLU A 170 -18.86 -9.05 -28.55
C GLU A 170 -17.36 -8.77 -28.77
N TYR A 171 -16.52 -9.81 -29.01
CA TYR A 171 -15.07 -9.62 -29.20
C TYR A 171 -14.72 -8.80 -30.43
N GLN A 172 -15.49 -8.92 -31.50
CA GLN A 172 -15.23 -8.17 -32.73
C GLN A 172 -15.47 -6.67 -32.50
N ASP A 173 -16.53 -6.30 -31.80
CA ASP A 173 -16.84 -4.91 -31.47
C ASP A 173 -15.76 -4.28 -30.59
N LEU A 174 -15.24 -5.04 -29.60
CA LEU A 174 -14.10 -4.62 -28.78
C LEU A 174 -12.83 -4.43 -29.59
N ILE A 175 -12.57 -5.27 -30.58
CA ILE A 175 -11.37 -5.19 -31.43
C ILE A 175 -11.47 -3.98 -32.38
N ASP A 176 -12.65 -3.74 -32.93
CA ASP A 176 -12.87 -2.70 -33.95
C ASP A 176 -12.93 -1.30 -33.31
N ASP A 177 -13.55 -1.14 -32.15
CA ASP A 177 -13.61 0.12 -31.39
C ASP A 177 -13.55 -0.11 -29.87
N PRO A 178 -12.35 -0.30 -29.28
CA PRO A 178 -12.21 -0.52 -27.83
C PRO A 178 -12.78 0.63 -26.99
N THR A 179 -12.70 1.85 -27.47
CA THR A 179 -13.18 3.03 -26.74
C THR A 179 -14.70 3.07 -26.69
N GLY A 180 -15.36 2.89 -27.85
CA GLY A 180 -16.83 2.89 -27.93
C GLY A 180 -17.44 1.68 -27.22
N TYR A 181 -16.73 0.54 -27.17
CA TYR A 181 -17.20 -0.64 -26.45
C TYR A 181 -17.36 -0.43 -24.94
N PHE A 182 -16.51 0.41 -24.32
CA PHE A 182 -16.53 0.69 -22.89
C PHE A 182 -17.31 1.97 -22.50
N MET A 183 -17.82 2.73 -23.47
CA MET A 183 -18.62 3.94 -23.22
C MET A 183 -20.13 3.68 -23.36
#